data_404b521c139d72cf21931f4248e2abb2
#
_entry.id   404b521c139d72cf21931f4248e2abb2
#
_cell.length_a   1.000
_cell.length_b   1.000
_cell.length_c   1.000
_cell.angle_alpha   90.00
_cell.angle_beta   90.00
_cell.angle_gamma   90.00
#
_symmetry.space_group_name_H-M   'P 1'
#
loop_
_entity.id
_entity.type
_entity.pdbx_description
1 polymer ?
#
loop_
_entity_poly.entity_id
_entity_poly.type
_entity_poly.pdbx_seq_one_letter_code
_entity_poly.pdbx_strand_id
1 'polypeptide(L)'
;MIRKIIYGIYAIIGMMVVTACSSRPDVYEISLEKMQGFPTEDAGFLKGVSALYAGVIDGNLLIAGGCNFPDTPAADGGKKVFYPDVYITSLSNDTAFEWKKIGQLPQAAAYGVTISTEKGLICVGGATATHSLSDVFLLSLQKDVLKKDTLPSLPATIDNMAGALVGHSLYIVGGNVNGIPSSAMYMLDLLDLSGGWKKETDIPGEPRVQPVCVAQDGKLYIWGGFAPAIEGHQASLSVDGYMYSPETKEWSSVATPCDAEGNEISLGGGMGTSFGEGMILCAGGVDKDIFLK
;
A
#
# COMPACT_ATOMS: atom_id res chain seq x y z
N MET A 1 -26.71 42.84 42.70
CA MET A 1 -26.12 43.11 41.35
C MET A 1 -25.03 42.13 40.93
N ILE A 2 -24.26 41.54 41.81
CA ILE A 2 -23.14 40.63 41.53
C ILE A 2 -23.60 39.24 41.01
N ARG A 3 -24.74 38.70 41.47
CA ARG A 3 -25.25 37.41 41.01
C ARG A 3 -25.71 37.34 39.53
N LYS A 4 -26.18 38.46 38.99
CA LYS A 4 -26.60 38.49 37.56
C LYS A 4 -25.44 38.55 36.56
N ILE A 5 -24.30 39.08 36.99
CA ILE A 5 -23.09 39.18 36.15
C ILE A 5 -22.39 37.82 36.05
N ILE A 6 -22.40 36.99 37.10
CA ILE A 6 -21.81 35.65 37.10
C ILE A 6 -22.58 34.70 36.18
N TYR A 7 -23.92 34.77 36.15
CA TYR A 7 -24.74 33.97 35.24
C TYR A 7 -24.54 34.37 33.76
N GLY A 8 -24.27 35.63 33.47
CA GLY A 8 -23.97 36.12 32.13
C GLY A 8 -22.62 35.61 31.59
N ILE A 9 -21.63 35.53 32.46
CA ILE A 9 -20.29 35.05 32.09
C ILE A 9 -20.29 33.52 31.85
N TYR A 10 -21.02 32.76 32.69
CA TYR A 10 -21.18 31.31 32.45
C TYR A 10 -21.97 30.97 31.18
N ALA A 11 -22.98 31.78 30.84
CA ALA A 11 -23.74 31.61 29.59
C ALA A 11 -22.90 31.90 28.35
N ILE A 12 -22.02 32.91 28.43
CA ILE A 12 -21.10 33.24 27.30
C ILE A 12 -19.99 32.18 27.15
N ILE A 13 -19.43 31.69 28.26
CA ILE A 13 -18.41 30.62 28.24
C ILE A 13 -19.06 29.29 27.77
N GLY A 14 -20.25 28.96 28.25
CA GLY A 14 -21.00 27.78 27.80
C GLY A 14 -21.37 27.87 26.31
N MET A 15 -21.71 29.04 25.81
CA MET A 15 -22.05 29.25 24.41
C MET A 15 -20.82 29.23 23.49
N MET A 16 -19.66 29.70 23.94
CA MET A 16 -18.41 29.59 23.16
C MET A 16 -17.86 28.15 23.10
N VAL A 17 -18.06 27.34 24.14
CA VAL A 17 -17.64 25.92 24.14
C VAL A 17 -18.57 25.08 23.25
N VAL A 18 -19.85 25.42 23.14
CA VAL A 18 -20.79 24.70 22.26
C VAL A 18 -20.64 25.08 20.78
N THR A 19 -20.18 26.28 20.47
CA THR A 19 -19.91 26.70 19.09
C THR A 19 -18.54 26.23 18.57
N ALA A 20 -17.62 25.80 19.43
CA ALA A 20 -16.33 25.25 19.02
C ALA A 20 -16.36 23.74 18.69
N CYS A 21 -17.49 23.05 18.93
CA CYS A 21 -17.64 21.61 18.72
C CYS A 21 -18.66 21.23 17.66
N SER A 22 -18.98 22.08 16.69
CA SER A 22 -19.94 21.74 15.64
C SER A 22 -19.41 21.93 14.19
N SER A 23 -18.15 21.68 13.96
CA SER A 23 -17.77 21.26 12.60
C SER A 23 -18.28 19.83 12.46
N ARG A 24 -19.38 19.62 11.74
CA ARG A 24 -19.74 18.29 11.25
C ARG A 24 -18.53 17.81 10.50
N PRO A 25 -18.05 16.56 10.74
CA PRO A 25 -17.01 16.01 9.89
C PRO A 25 -17.52 16.12 8.45
N ASP A 26 -16.65 16.54 7.54
CA ASP A 26 -16.97 16.55 6.13
C ASP A 26 -17.45 15.15 5.75
N VAL A 27 -18.64 15.04 5.20
CA VAL A 27 -19.19 13.76 4.75
C VAL A 27 -18.72 13.60 3.32
N TYR A 28 -17.81 12.66 3.11
CA TYR A 28 -17.36 12.28 1.77
C TYR A 28 -18.25 11.17 1.24
N GLU A 29 -18.77 11.37 0.03
CA GLU A 29 -19.44 10.32 -0.71
C GLU A 29 -18.44 9.69 -1.67
N ILE A 30 -18.25 8.37 -1.56
CA ILE A 30 -17.37 7.60 -2.44
C ILE A 30 -18.25 6.79 -3.39
N SER A 31 -18.16 7.09 -4.69
CA SER A 31 -18.77 6.28 -5.73
C SER A 31 -17.72 5.36 -6.35
N LEU A 32 -18.12 4.11 -6.63
CA LEU A 32 -17.27 3.13 -7.31
C LEU A 32 -17.89 2.84 -8.68
N GLU A 33 -17.12 3.15 -9.72
CA GLU A 33 -17.52 2.89 -11.09
C GLU A 33 -16.58 1.89 -11.75
N LYS A 34 -17.14 0.94 -12.50
CA LYS A 34 -16.33 0.00 -13.26
C LYS A 34 -15.82 0.68 -14.53
N MET A 35 -14.53 0.96 -14.58
CA MET A 35 -13.90 1.44 -15.81
C MET A 35 -13.92 0.36 -16.89
N GLN A 36 -14.21 0.76 -18.11
CA GLN A 36 -14.15 -0.10 -19.29
C GLN A 36 -12.70 -0.17 -19.81
N GLY A 37 -12.38 -1.29 -20.44
CA GLY A 37 -11.07 -1.53 -21.04
C GLY A 37 -10.06 -2.08 -20.02
N PHE A 38 -9.48 -3.21 -20.35
CA PHE A 38 -8.34 -3.84 -19.68
C PHE A 38 -7.43 -4.41 -20.76
N PRO A 39 -6.11 -4.57 -20.55
CA PRO A 39 -5.23 -5.13 -21.58
C PRO A 39 -5.71 -6.48 -22.08
N THR A 40 -5.83 -6.64 -23.40
CA THR A 40 -6.44 -7.81 -24.04
C THR A 40 -5.49 -8.66 -24.84
N GLU A 41 -4.22 -8.26 -24.96
CA GLU A 41 -3.23 -8.95 -25.82
C GLU A 41 -2.86 -10.35 -25.30
N ASP A 42 -2.90 -10.56 -23.97
CA ASP A 42 -2.68 -11.86 -23.33
C ASP A 42 -3.98 -12.37 -22.72
N ALA A 43 -4.43 -13.55 -23.15
CA ALA A 43 -5.70 -14.15 -22.74
C ALA A 43 -5.75 -14.48 -21.23
N GLY A 44 -4.60 -14.79 -20.60
CA GLY A 44 -4.52 -15.03 -19.17
C GLY A 44 -4.55 -13.72 -18.38
N PHE A 45 -3.81 -12.71 -18.82
CA PHE A 45 -3.77 -11.38 -18.22
C PHE A 45 -5.15 -10.69 -18.26
N LEU A 46 -5.88 -10.84 -19.38
CA LEU A 46 -7.24 -10.31 -19.56
C LEU A 46 -8.23 -10.76 -18.47
N LYS A 47 -8.02 -11.90 -17.85
CA LYS A 47 -8.86 -12.38 -16.73
C LYS A 47 -8.69 -11.60 -15.44
N GLY A 48 -7.80 -10.60 -15.44
CA GLY A 48 -7.41 -9.80 -14.28
C GLY A 48 -6.19 -10.38 -13.60
N VAL A 49 -5.37 -9.48 -13.04
CA VAL A 49 -4.17 -9.82 -12.29
C VAL A 49 -4.20 -9.15 -10.92
N SER A 50 -3.55 -9.76 -9.96
CA SER A 50 -3.32 -9.22 -8.62
C SER A 50 -1.85 -8.95 -8.38
N ALA A 51 -1.55 -8.21 -7.31
CA ALA A 51 -0.20 -7.96 -6.82
C ALA A 51 0.76 -7.36 -7.87
N LEU A 52 0.23 -6.62 -8.83
CA LEU A 52 1.01 -5.94 -9.87
C LEU A 52 1.69 -4.69 -9.30
N TYR A 53 2.72 -4.22 -9.99
CA TYR A 53 3.25 -2.87 -9.80
C TYR A 53 2.35 -1.88 -10.53
N ALA A 54 1.82 -0.90 -9.81
CA ALA A 54 0.94 0.11 -10.40
C ALA A 54 1.20 1.49 -9.84
N GLY A 55 1.04 2.51 -10.66
CA GLY A 55 1.14 3.89 -10.22
C GLY A 55 0.95 4.88 -11.37
N VAL A 56 0.96 6.16 -11.03
CA VAL A 56 0.73 7.24 -11.98
C VAL A 56 2.06 7.89 -12.38
N ILE A 57 2.27 8.08 -13.67
CA ILE A 57 3.41 8.80 -14.26
C ILE A 57 2.85 9.81 -15.28
N ASP A 58 3.12 11.10 -15.09
CA ASP A 58 2.74 12.16 -16.04
C ASP A 58 1.25 12.09 -16.46
N GLY A 59 0.34 11.86 -15.51
CA GLY A 59 -1.09 11.75 -15.78
C GLY A 59 -1.54 10.44 -16.45
N ASN A 60 -0.65 9.47 -16.57
CA ASN A 60 -0.96 8.14 -17.09
C ASN A 60 -0.90 7.10 -15.98
N LEU A 61 -1.81 6.14 -16.00
CA LEU A 61 -1.75 4.95 -15.17
C LEU A 61 -0.86 3.90 -15.85
N LEU A 62 0.19 3.49 -15.17
CA LEU A 62 1.06 2.39 -15.58
C LEU A 62 0.80 1.18 -14.69
N ILE A 63 0.68 0.01 -15.31
CA ILE A 63 0.63 -1.29 -14.63
C ILE A 63 1.71 -2.20 -15.20
N ALA A 64 2.34 -3.01 -14.33
CA ALA A 64 3.42 -3.89 -14.74
C ALA A 64 3.41 -5.19 -13.93
N GLY A 65 3.65 -6.30 -14.60
CA GLY A 65 3.69 -7.60 -13.94
C GLY A 65 2.34 -8.05 -13.37
N GLY A 66 2.39 -8.64 -12.20
CA GLY A 66 1.22 -9.24 -11.56
C GLY A 66 1.10 -10.73 -11.79
N CYS A 67 0.13 -11.34 -11.14
CA CYS A 67 -0.15 -12.78 -11.27
C CYS A 67 -1.63 -13.09 -11.12
N ASN A 68 -2.04 -14.24 -11.61
CA ASN A 68 -3.39 -14.79 -11.41
C ASN A 68 -3.40 -16.31 -11.53
N PHE A 69 -4.59 -16.89 -11.51
CA PHE A 69 -4.87 -18.29 -11.80
C PHE A 69 -5.76 -18.35 -13.06
N PRO A 70 -5.20 -18.31 -14.29
CA PRO A 70 -5.98 -18.07 -15.48
C PRO A 70 -6.86 -19.26 -15.90
N ASP A 71 -6.50 -20.49 -15.56
CA ASP A 71 -7.19 -21.68 -16.01
C ASP A 71 -8.13 -22.26 -14.94
N THR A 72 -7.62 -22.44 -13.73
CA THR A 72 -8.33 -23.06 -12.61
C THR A 72 -8.09 -22.20 -11.35
N PRO A 73 -9.12 -21.95 -10.50
CA PRO A 73 -8.95 -21.24 -9.23
C PRO A 73 -7.93 -21.91 -8.31
N ALA A 74 -7.27 -21.11 -7.47
CA ALA A 74 -6.31 -21.63 -6.48
C ALA A 74 -6.90 -22.72 -5.57
N ALA A 75 -8.14 -22.53 -5.10
CA ALA A 75 -8.86 -23.47 -4.25
C ALA A 75 -9.06 -24.86 -4.92
N ASP A 76 -9.10 -24.89 -6.24
CA ASP A 76 -9.27 -26.12 -7.03
C ASP A 76 -7.92 -26.64 -7.58
N GLY A 77 -6.80 -26.20 -7.01
CA GLY A 77 -5.45 -26.64 -7.37
C GLY A 77 -4.89 -25.97 -8.63
N GLY A 78 -5.40 -24.81 -9.01
CA GLY A 78 -4.93 -24.05 -10.16
C GLY A 78 -3.47 -23.61 -10.02
N LYS A 79 -2.79 -23.50 -11.18
CA LYS A 79 -1.41 -23.02 -11.25
C LYS A 79 -1.38 -21.51 -11.38
N LYS A 80 -0.62 -20.86 -10.51
CA LYS A 80 -0.38 -19.41 -10.58
C LYS A 80 0.54 -19.07 -11.74
N VAL A 81 0.15 -18.07 -12.53
CA VAL A 81 0.93 -17.53 -13.65
C VAL A 81 1.36 -16.10 -13.31
N PHE A 82 2.63 -15.78 -13.58
CA PHE A 82 3.21 -14.45 -13.42
C PHE A 82 3.44 -13.82 -14.79
N TYR A 83 3.26 -12.52 -14.89
CA TYR A 83 3.35 -11.77 -16.14
C TYR A 83 4.50 -10.76 -16.10
N PRO A 84 5.21 -10.52 -17.24
CA PRO A 84 6.25 -9.50 -17.31
C PRO A 84 5.76 -8.20 -17.93
N ASP A 85 4.60 -8.16 -18.56
CA ASP A 85 4.17 -7.07 -19.44
C ASP A 85 3.94 -5.76 -18.69
N VAL A 86 4.26 -4.65 -19.37
CA VAL A 86 4.06 -3.29 -18.89
C VAL A 86 3.08 -2.59 -19.83
N TYR A 87 1.99 -2.11 -19.27
CA TYR A 87 0.93 -1.39 -19.97
C TYR A 87 0.76 0.01 -19.40
N ILE A 88 0.33 0.93 -20.24
CA ILE A 88 0.02 2.31 -19.89
C ILE A 88 -1.32 2.72 -20.48
N THR A 89 -2.06 3.58 -19.76
CA THR A 89 -3.26 4.24 -20.27
C THR A 89 -3.34 5.66 -19.72
N SER A 90 -3.95 6.57 -20.47
CA SER A 90 -4.18 7.94 -20.02
C SER A 90 -5.33 8.00 -19.01
N LEU A 91 -5.15 8.78 -17.94
CA LEU A 91 -6.20 9.10 -16.97
C LEU A 91 -7.08 10.28 -17.40
N SER A 92 -6.81 10.90 -18.56
CA SER A 92 -7.62 12.01 -19.09
C SER A 92 -8.93 11.56 -19.74
N ASN A 93 -9.15 10.25 -19.95
CA ASN A 93 -10.36 9.70 -20.51
C ASN A 93 -11.25 9.14 -19.39
N ASP A 94 -12.40 9.77 -19.16
CA ASP A 94 -13.31 9.45 -18.04
C ASP A 94 -14.23 8.25 -18.34
N THR A 95 -14.25 7.73 -19.58
CA THR A 95 -15.24 6.72 -19.99
C THR A 95 -14.66 5.33 -20.22
N ALA A 96 -13.41 5.25 -20.71
CA ALA A 96 -12.75 3.97 -20.96
C ALA A 96 -11.22 4.11 -20.98
N PHE A 97 -10.53 3.09 -20.54
CA PHE A 97 -9.09 3.00 -20.63
C PHE A 97 -8.64 2.37 -21.95
N GLU A 98 -7.81 3.09 -22.68
CA GLU A 98 -7.13 2.57 -23.87
C GLU A 98 -5.70 2.15 -23.50
N TRP A 99 -5.52 0.87 -23.26
CA TRP A 99 -4.24 0.33 -22.82
C TRP A 99 -3.29 0.10 -23.98
N LYS A 100 -2.04 0.51 -23.78
CA LYS A 100 -0.94 0.28 -24.72
C LYS A 100 0.17 -0.48 -24.00
N LYS A 101 0.61 -1.59 -24.58
CA LYS A 101 1.82 -2.28 -24.13
C LYS A 101 3.04 -1.46 -24.53
N ILE A 102 3.88 -1.13 -23.57
CA ILE A 102 5.06 -0.28 -23.75
C ILE A 102 6.38 -0.98 -23.45
N GLY A 103 6.34 -2.19 -22.94
CA GLY A 103 7.54 -2.96 -22.60
C GLY A 103 7.26 -4.16 -21.73
N GLN A 104 8.33 -4.63 -21.10
CA GLN A 104 8.28 -5.73 -20.13
C GLN A 104 9.23 -5.45 -18.96
N LEU A 105 8.89 -6.00 -17.81
CA LEU A 105 9.80 -6.16 -16.68
C LEU A 105 10.96 -7.09 -17.04
N PRO A 106 12.10 -7.03 -16.35
CA PRO A 106 13.23 -7.95 -16.61
C PRO A 106 12.83 -9.43 -16.47
N GLN A 107 11.88 -9.69 -15.61
CA GLN A 107 11.29 -11.01 -15.37
C GLN A 107 9.84 -10.87 -14.93
N ALA A 108 9.04 -11.91 -15.14
CA ALA A 108 7.67 -11.94 -14.67
C ALA A 108 7.62 -11.90 -13.15
N ALA A 109 7.02 -10.87 -12.58
CA ALA A 109 7.06 -10.60 -11.15
C ALA A 109 5.74 -10.01 -10.62
N ALA A 110 5.51 -10.24 -9.32
CA ALA A 110 4.37 -9.75 -8.54
C ALA A 110 4.77 -9.57 -7.07
N TYR A 111 3.85 -9.08 -6.22
CA TYR A 111 4.03 -8.97 -4.77
C TYR A 111 5.15 -8.03 -4.31
N GLY A 112 5.57 -7.09 -5.17
CA GLY A 112 6.46 -6.00 -4.80
C GLY A 112 5.69 -4.74 -4.38
N VAL A 113 6.45 -3.71 -3.98
CA VAL A 113 5.94 -2.38 -3.68
C VAL A 113 6.19 -1.45 -4.85
N THR A 114 5.24 -0.55 -5.11
CA THR A 114 5.40 0.54 -6.08
C THR A 114 5.21 1.87 -5.39
N ILE A 115 6.14 2.79 -5.63
CA ILE A 115 6.08 4.16 -5.13
C ILE A 115 6.13 5.13 -6.31
N SER A 116 5.07 5.92 -6.45
CA SER A 116 5.03 7.03 -7.42
C SER A 116 5.92 8.18 -6.93
N THR A 117 6.74 8.69 -7.82
CA THR A 117 7.60 9.87 -7.60
C THR A 117 7.51 10.80 -8.80
N GLU A 118 8.01 12.02 -8.68
CA GLU A 118 8.12 12.95 -9.80
C GLU A 118 9.00 12.44 -10.95
N LYS A 119 9.91 11.48 -10.67
CA LYS A 119 10.79 10.88 -11.67
C LYS A 119 10.22 9.64 -12.35
N GLY A 120 9.15 9.07 -11.80
CA GLY A 120 8.54 7.83 -12.27
C GLY A 120 8.15 6.90 -11.12
N LEU A 121 8.02 5.62 -11.41
CA LEU A 121 7.63 4.59 -10.45
C LEU A 121 8.85 3.82 -9.93
N ILE A 122 9.11 3.86 -8.65
CA ILE A 122 10.08 2.99 -8.00
C ILE A 122 9.39 1.66 -7.70
N CYS A 123 9.89 0.58 -8.28
CA CYS A 123 9.46 -0.79 -8.04
C CYS A 123 10.48 -1.48 -7.13
N VAL A 124 10.02 -2.09 -6.05
CA VAL A 124 10.86 -2.65 -4.99
C VAL A 124 10.51 -4.11 -4.75
N GLY A 125 11.50 -5.00 -4.83
CA GLY A 125 11.38 -6.41 -4.49
C GLY A 125 10.25 -7.13 -5.22
N GLY A 126 9.57 -8.03 -4.54
CA GLY A 126 8.52 -8.89 -5.07
C GLY A 126 8.98 -10.33 -5.26
N ALA A 127 8.23 -11.10 -6.02
CA ALA A 127 8.51 -12.49 -6.30
C ALA A 127 8.25 -12.86 -7.76
N THR A 128 8.98 -13.84 -8.25
CA THR A 128 8.71 -14.58 -9.48
C THR A 128 7.96 -15.87 -9.16
N ALA A 129 7.74 -16.71 -10.13
CA ALA A 129 7.17 -18.04 -9.91
C ALA A 129 8.05 -18.95 -9.03
N THR A 130 9.33 -18.64 -8.87
CA THR A 130 10.32 -19.55 -8.26
C THR A 130 11.11 -18.96 -7.08
N HIS A 131 11.20 -17.64 -6.97
CA HIS A 131 12.00 -16.98 -5.94
C HIS A 131 11.56 -15.54 -5.68
N SER A 132 11.85 -15.05 -4.49
CA SER A 132 11.69 -13.64 -4.11
C SER A 132 12.84 -12.79 -4.63
N LEU A 133 12.62 -11.49 -4.79
CA LEU A 133 13.52 -10.53 -5.43
C LEU A 133 14.13 -9.55 -4.42
N SER A 134 15.34 -9.12 -4.72
CA SER A 134 15.98 -7.95 -4.06
C SER A 134 16.13 -6.76 -5.01
N ASP A 135 15.66 -6.90 -6.25
CA ASP A 135 15.77 -5.85 -7.27
C ASP A 135 14.98 -4.61 -6.86
N VAL A 136 15.58 -3.44 -7.12
CA VAL A 136 14.94 -2.14 -7.01
C VAL A 136 15.25 -1.34 -8.26
N PHE A 137 14.24 -0.79 -8.89
CA PHE A 137 14.41 -0.04 -10.13
C PHE A 137 13.37 1.06 -10.28
N LEU A 138 13.73 2.11 -11.01
CA LEU A 138 12.85 3.19 -11.42
C LEU A 138 12.36 2.92 -12.84
N LEU A 139 11.05 2.91 -13.03
CA LEU A 139 10.41 2.98 -14.34
C LEU A 139 10.07 4.43 -14.64
N SER A 140 10.51 4.96 -15.77
CA SER A 140 10.21 6.30 -16.21
C SER A 140 9.86 6.33 -17.70
N LEU A 141 9.25 7.43 -18.16
CA LEU A 141 8.94 7.64 -19.58
C LEU A 141 9.86 8.71 -20.15
N GLN A 142 10.52 8.40 -21.25
CA GLN A 142 11.27 9.37 -22.04
C GLN A 142 10.72 9.39 -23.46
N LYS A 143 9.99 10.44 -23.83
CA LYS A 143 9.31 10.53 -25.14
C LYS A 143 8.46 9.29 -25.43
N ASP A 144 7.62 8.90 -24.47
CA ASP A 144 6.75 7.72 -24.48
C ASP A 144 7.47 6.35 -24.58
N VAL A 145 8.78 6.32 -24.37
CA VAL A 145 9.57 5.10 -24.30
C VAL A 145 9.84 4.76 -22.83
N LEU A 146 9.47 3.55 -22.44
CA LEU A 146 9.75 3.01 -21.12
C LEU A 146 11.27 2.92 -20.90
N LYS A 147 11.73 3.53 -19.81
CA LYS A 147 13.11 3.42 -19.31
C LYS A 147 13.12 2.74 -17.96
N LYS A 148 14.19 2.01 -17.71
CA LYS A 148 14.44 1.35 -16.43
C LYS A 148 15.85 1.70 -15.95
N ASP A 149 15.91 2.33 -14.78
CA ASP A 149 17.17 2.64 -14.10
C ASP A 149 17.27 1.78 -12.82
N THR A 150 18.43 1.16 -12.61
CA THR A 150 18.66 0.34 -11.41
C THR A 150 18.93 1.24 -10.21
N LEU A 151 18.30 0.94 -9.10
CA LEU A 151 18.52 1.57 -7.79
C LEU A 151 19.24 0.57 -6.84
N PRO A 152 19.71 1.01 -5.67
CA PRO A 152 20.33 0.12 -4.69
C PRO A 152 19.42 -1.05 -4.34
N SER A 153 19.90 -2.28 -4.54
CA SER A 153 19.15 -3.50 -4.20
C SER A 153 18.87 -3.59 -2.71
N LEU A 154 17.76 -4.24 -2.36
CA LEU A 154 17.43 -4.59 -0.99
C LEU A 154 18.53 -5.43 -0.34
N PRO A 155 18.73 -5.34 0.98
CA PRO A 155 19.72 -6.12 1.70
C PRO A 155 19.40 -7.62 1.78
N ALA A 156 18.18 -8.00 1.42
CA ALA A 156 17.67 -9.37 1.36
C ALA A 156 16.62 -9.48 0.25
N THR A 157 16.23 -10.68 -0.13
CA THR A 157 15.05 -10.87 -0.98
C THR A 157 13.79 -10.61 -0.15
N ILE A 158 12.89 -9.75 -0.65
CA ILE A 158 11.66 -9.38 0.08
C ILE A 158 10.48 -9.37 -0.89
N ASP A 159 9.40 -10.03 -0.49
CA ASP A 159 8.11 -10.02 -1.18
C ASP A 159 6.96 -9.80 -0.18
N ASN A 160 5.76 -9.49 -0.69
CA ASN A 160 4.56 -9.27 0.13
C ASN A 160 4.72 -8.22 1.26
N MET A 161 5.68 -7.32 1.11
CA MET A 161 5.85 -6.15 1.98
C MET A 161 4.89 -5.03 1.56
N ALA A 162 4.75 -4.04 2.43
CA ALA A 162 4.17 -2.75 2.09
C ALA A 162 5.23 -1.64 2.13
N GLY A 163 4.90 -0.45 1.65
CA GLY A 163 5.81 0.68 1.72
C GLY A 163 5.16 2.00 1.38
N ALA A 164 5.82 3.08 1.79
CA ALA A 164 5.41 4.43 1.50
C ALA A 164 6.62 5.39 1.48
N LEU A 165 6.42 6.57 0.90
CA LEU A 165 7.41 7.64 0.82
C LEU A 165 7.08 8.75 1.80
N VAL A 166 7.99 9.06 2.72
CA VAL A 166 7.89 10.21 3.62
C VAL A 166 9.01 11.20 3.25
N GLY A 167 8.65 12.33 2.68
CA GLY A 167 9.63 13.26 2.14
C GLY A 167 10.48 12.60 1.05
N HIS A 168 11.76 12.39 1.32
CA HIS A 168 12.70 11.70 0.43
C HIS A 168 13.07 10.30 0.91
N SER A 169 12.51 9.86 2.02
CA SER A 169 12.80 8.54 2.61
C SER A 169 11.76 7.54 2.17
N LEU A 170 12.20 6.55 1.39
CA LEU A 170 11.40 5.41 0.97
C LEU A 170 11.48 4.33 2.03
N TYR A 171 10.35 4.00 2.64
CA TYR A 171 10.24 2.94 3.63
C TYR A 171 9.56 1.71 3.04
N ILE A 172 10.05 0.54 3.40
CA ILE A 172 9.37 -0.74 3.21
C ILE A 172 9.26 -1.47 4.54
N VAL A 173 8.16 -2.17 4.75
CA VAL A 173 7.82 -2.75 6.05
C VAL A 173 7.17 -4.12 5.90
N GLY A 174 7.52 -5.04 6.79
CA GLY A 174 6.99 -6.40 6.80
C GLY A 174 7.39 -7.22 5.58
N GLY A 175 6.50 -8.10 5.17
CA GLY A 175 6.73 -9.03 4.06
C GLY A 175 7.50 -10.27 4.47
N ASN A 176 7.79 -11.12 3.50
CA ASN A 176 8.71 -12.25 3.68
C ASN A 176 10.14 -11.79 3.40
N VAL A 177 10.99 -11.80 4.38
CA VAL A 177 12.43 -11.57 4.24
C VAL A 177 13.12 -12.91 4.11
N ASN A 178 13.75 -13.19 2.96
CA ASN A 178 14.33 -14.50 2.62
C ASN A 178 13.32 -15.66 2.82
N GLY A 179 12.05 -15.41 2.46
CA GLY A 179 10.98 -16.41 2.53
C GLY A 179 10.32 -16.58 3.91
N ILE A 180 10.68 -15.76 4.91
CA ILE A 180 10.13 -15.84 6.27
C ILE A 180 9.38 -14.56 6.59
N PRO A 181 8.12 -14.61 7.11
CA PRO A 181 7.38 -13.45 7.57
C PRO A 181 8.19 -12.63 8.58
N SER A 182 8.18 -11.32 8.41
CA SER A 182 9.07 -10.42 9.14
C SER A 182 8.35 -9.16 9.63
N SER A 183 8.84 -8.59 10.73
CA SER A 183 8.50 -7.24 11.21
C SER A 183 9.51 -6.19 10.74
N ALA A 184 10.48 -6.56 9.90
CA ALA A 184 11.57 -5.68 9.52
C ALA A 184 11.07 -4.44 8.77
N MET A 185 11.71 -3.31 9.06
CA MET A 185 11.56 -2.07 8.31
C MET A 185 12.91 -1.64 7.75
N TYR A 186 12.92 -1.25 6.49
CA TYR A 186 14.10 -0.70 5.82
C TYR A 186 13.78 0.65 5.19
N MET A 187 14.77 1.52 5.14
CA MET A 187 14.67 2.87 4.56
C MET A 187 15.78 3.11 3.54
N LEU A 188 15.41 3.68 2.40
CA LEU A 188 16.32 4.21 1.38
C LEU A 188 16.14 5.71 1.28
N ASP A 189 17.22 6.47 1.44
CA ASP A 189 17.23 7.91 1.17
C ASP A 189 17.39 8.15 -0.33
N LEU A 190 16.36 8.70 -0.97
CA LEU A 190 16.38 8.99 -2.41
C LEU A 190 17.27 10.18 -2.79
N LEU A 191 17.75 10.96 -1.83
CA LEU A 191 18.75 12.01 -2.04
C LEU A 191 20.19 11.49 -1.94
N ASP A 192 20.40 10.36 -1.23
CA ASP A 192 21.72 9.71 -1.08
C ASP A 192 21.61 8.21 -1.33
N LEU A 193 21.55 7.83 -2.59
CA LEU A 193 21.48 6.43 -2.99
C LEU A 193 22.78 5.65 -2.66
N SER A 194 23.91 6.35 -2.49
CA SER A 194 25.21 5.72 -2.19
C SER A 194 25.23 5.09 -0.79
N GLY A 195 24.42 5.61 0.14
CA GLY A 195 24.24 5.07 1.48
C GLY A 195 23.50 3.74 1.54
N GLY A 196 22.80 3.36 0.45
CA GLY A 196 22.02 2.11 0.37
C GLY A 196 20.86 2.06 1.39
N TRP A 197 20.28 0.88 1.50
CA TRP A 197 19.19 0.62 2.44
C TRP A 197 19.72 0.53 3.88
N LYS A 198 18.99 1.17 4.79
CA LYS A 198 19.27 1.14 6.24
C LYS A 198 18.14 0.40 6.94
N LYS A 199 18.48 -0.46 7.89
CA LYS A 199 17.49 -1.07 8.77
C LYS A 199 17.04 -0.03 9.80
N GLU A 200 15.72 0.09 9.96
CA GLU A 200 15.07 0.94 10.97
C GLU A 200 14.45 0.06 12.06
N THR A 201 13.75 0.68 13.03
CA THR A 201 13.07 -0.03 14.11
C THR A 201 11.96 -0.93 13.57
N ASP A 202 11.99 -2.21 13.92
CA ASP A 202 11.00 -3.19 13.48
C ASP A 202 9.57 -2.81 13.91
N ILE A 203 8.56 -3.21 13.11
CA ILE A 203 7.14 -3.01 13.47
C ILE A 203 6.87 -3.74 14.78
N PRO A 204 6.18 -3.12 15.76
CA PRO A 204 5.72 -3.84 16.94
C PRO A 204 4.73 -4.96 16.61
N GLY A 205 4.62 -5.94 17.49
CA GLY A 205 3.70 -7.06 17.31
C GLY A 205 4.25 -8.19 16.45
N GLU A 206 3.35 -8.98 15.89
CA GLU A 206 3.70 -10.18 15.12
C GLU A 206 4.27 -9.84 13.73
N PRO A 207 5.22 -10.67 13.22
CA PRO A 207 5.66 -10.60 11.84
C PRO A 207 4.47 -10.72 10.89
N ARG A 208 4.47 -9.93 9.81
CA ARG A 208 3.32 -9.87 8.92
C ARG A 208 3.66 -9.62 7.46
N VAL A 209 2.87 -10.21 6.59
CA VAL A 209 2.88 -9.97 5.15
C VAL A 209 1.63 -9.19 4.76
N GLN A 210 1.74 -8.44 3.65
CA GLN A 210 0.66 -7.65 3.05
C GLN A 210 -0.07 -6.71 4.06
N PRO A 211 0.64 -6.00 4.96
CA PRO A 211 0.01 -4.92 5.71
C PRO A 211 -0.36 -3.77 4.77
N VAL A 212 -1.29 -2.93 5.19
CA VAL A 212 -1.50 -1.61 4.58
C VAL A 212 -0.49 -0.64 5.18
N CYS A 213 0.23 0.10 4.33
CA CYS A 213 1.18 1.15 4.74
C CYS A 213 0.88 2.45 4.01
N VAL A 214 0.72 3.54 4.75
CA VAL A 214 0.39 4.87 4.21
C VAL A 214 1.28 5.93 4.85
N ALA A 215 1.78 6.85 4.03
CA ALA A 215 2.41 8.07 4.52
C ALA A 215 1.36 9.19 4.64
N GLN A 216 1.25 9.79 5.81
CA GLN A 216 0.38 10.93 6.08
C GLN A 216 1.06 11.85 7.09
N ASP A 217 1.06 13.17 6.82
CA ASP A 217 1.60 14.21 7.72
C ASP A 217 3.02 13.91 8.24
N GLY A 218 3.90 13.46 7.34
CA GLY A 218 5.30 13.16 7.65
C GLY A 218 5.54 11.89 8.48
N LYS A 219 4.53 11.03 8.63
CA LYS A 219 4.56 9.80 9.41
C LYS A 219 4.14 8.61 8.55
N LEU A 220 4.50 7.39 8.98
CA LEU A 220 4.00 6.14 8.40
C LEU A 220 2.89 5.58 9.29
N TYR A 221 1.85 5.10 8.67
CA TYR A 221 0.76 4.38 9.32
C TYR A 221 0.68 2.98 8.75
N ILE A 222 0.53 1.98 9.62
CA ILE A 222 0.50 0.57 9.24
C ILE A 222 -0.67 -0.10 9.95
N TRP A 223 -1.45 -0.89 9.19
CA TRP A 223 -2.53 -1.71 9.73
C TRP A 223 -2.55 -3.09 9.11
N GLY A 224 -3.05 -4.03 9.88
CA GLY A 224 -3.40 -5.35 9.38
C GLY A 224 -2.22 -6.17 8.86
N GLY A 225 -2.47 -6.90 7.81
CA GLY A 225 -1.59 -7.94 7.32
C GLY A 225 -1.89 -9.29 7.95
N PHE A 226 -1.16 -10.30 7.55
CA PHE A 226 -1.31 -11.65 8.09
C PHE A 226 0.04 -12.34 8.23
N ALA A 227 0.11 -13.29 9.15
CA ALA A 227 1.20 -14.25 9.26
C ALA A 227 0.71 -15.60 8.71
N PRO A 228 1.30 -16.16 7.65
CA PRO A 228 0.99 -17.51 7.20
C PRO A 228 1.41 -18.54 8.24
N ALA A 229 0.77 -19.72 8.21
CA ALA A 229 1.20 -20.82 9.04
C ALA A 229 2.63 -21.25 8.66
N ILE A 230 3.50 -21.32 9.65
CA ILE A 230 4.85 -21.88 9.55
C ILE A 230 5.04 -22.91 10.66
N GLU A 231 6.11 -23.70 10.61
CA GLU A 231 6.40 -24.69 11.64
C GLU A 231 6.41 -24.05 13.05
N GLY A 232 5.51 -24.53 13.92
CA GLY A 232 5.34 -24.03 15.29
C GLY A 232 4.44 -22.80 15.46
N HIS A 233 3.91 -22.21 14.38
CA HIS A 233 3.00 -21.07 14.43
C HIS A 233 1.80 -21.26 13.51
N GLN A 234 0.60 -21.02 14.04
CA GLN A 234 -0.63 -21.02 13.24
C GLN A 234 -0.77 -19.73 12.45
N ALA A 235 -1.49 -19.80 11.33
CA ALA A 235 -1.83 -18.58 10.59
C ALA A 235 -2.64 -17.62 11.46
N SER A 236 -2.32 -16.33 11.38
CA SER A 236 -3.00 -15.26 12.12
C SER A 236 -3.22 -14.03 11.25
N LEU A 237 -4.30 -13.31 11.55
CA LEU A 237 -4.58 -12.02 10.98
C LEU A 237 -4.27 -10.93 12.01
N SER A 238 -3.52 -9.91 11.59
CA SER A 238 -3.31 -8.73 12.40
C SER A 238 -4.46 -7.75 12.20
N VAL A 239 -4.99 -7.23 13.29
CA VAL A 239 -6.02 -6.17 13.29
C VAL A 239 -5.47 -4.85 13.86
N ASP A 240 -4.33 -4.92 14.51
CA ASP A 240 -3.65 -3.79 15.15
C ASP A 240 -3.15 -2.75 14.14
N GLY A 241 -2.92 -1.55 14.64
CA GLY A 241 -2.37 -0.45 13.88
C GLY A 241 -1.25 0.28 14.62
N TYR A 242 -0.29 0.78 13.87
CA TYR A 242 0.86 1.51 14.38
C TYR A 242 1.19 2.72 13.52
N MET A 243 1.69 3.75 14.17
CA MET A 243 2.26 4.93 13.54
C MET A 243 3.75 5.02 13.87
N TYR A 244 4.58 5.18 12.85
CA TYR A 244 6.01 5.44 12.98
C TYR A 244 6.32 6.92 12.74
N SER A 245 7.08 7.52 13.65
CA SER A 245 7.63 8.87 13.48
C SER A 245 9.08 8.77 13.00
N PRO A 246 9.40 9.17 11.75
CA PRO A 246 10.79 9.22 11.28
C PRO A 246 11.69 10.15 12.08
N GLU A 247 11.12 11.20 12.68
CA GLU A 247 11.86 12.18 13.49
C GLU A 247 12.38 11.56 14.79
N THR A 248 11.53 10.83 15.53
CA THR A 248 11.91 10.20 16.81
C THR A 248 12.37 8.76 16.66
N LYS A 249 12.12 8.14 15.50
CA LYS A 249 12.36 6.71 15.21
C LYS A 249 11.57 5.77 16.12
N GLU A 250 10.42 6.20 16.56
CA GLU A 250 9.57 5.47 17.50
C GLU A 250 8.23 5.10 16.90
N TRP A 251 7.70 3.97 17.32
CA TRP A 251 6.36 3.49 17.04
C TRP A 251 5.39 3.84 18.16
N SER A 252 4.16 4.15 17.80
CA SER A 252 3.03 4.27 18.72
C SER A 252 1.82 3.55 18.17
N SER A 253 0.97 2.97 19.04
CA SER A 253 -0.27 2.34 18.62
C SER A 253 -1.27 3.37 18.13
N VAL A 254 -2.05 3.00 17.13
CA VAL A 254 -3.19 3.78 16.63
C VAL A 254 -4.46 2.93 16.67
N ALA A 255 -5.60 3.58 16.50
CA ALA A 255 -6.89 2.89 16.54
C ALA A 255 -6.95 1.76 15.48
N THR A 256 -7.53 0.64 15.88
CA THR A 256 -7.87 -0.49 15.01
C THR A 256 -9.04 -0.09 14.11
N PRO A 257 -9.00 -0.41 12.81
CA PRO A 257 -10.14 -0.25 11.93
C PRO A 257 -11.31 -1.13 12.39
N CYS A 258 -12.52 -0.58 12.35
CA CYS A 258 -13.74 -1.27 12.73
C CYS A 258 -14.81 -1.12 11.63
N ASP A 259 -15.73 -2.09 11.57
CA ASP A 259 -16.94 -1.97 10.78
C ASP A 259 -17.97 -1.02 11.43
N ALA A 260 -19.12 -0.85 10.81
CA ALA A 260 -20.19 0.03 11.32
C ALA A 260 -20.78 -0.44 12.66
N GLU A 261 -20.67 -1.72 12.97
CA GLU A 261 -21.09 -2.35 14.21
C GLU A 261 -20.04 -2.28 15.31
N GLY A 262 -18.82 -1.82 14.99
CA GLY A 262 -17.68 -1.70 15.93
C GLY A 262 -16.84 -2.98 16.06
N ASN A 263 -17.02 -3.96 15.19
CA ASN A 263 -16.16 -5.15 15.16
C ASN A 263 -14.83 -4.81 14.48
N GLU A 264 -13.73 -5.28 15.04
CA GLU A 264 -12.40 -5.11 14.45
C GLU A 264 -12.28 -5.82 13.10
N ILE A 265 -11.76 -5.12 12.11
CA ILE A 265 -11.53 -5.66 10.76
C ILE A 265 -10.04 -5.68 10.44
N SER A 266 -9.61 -6.70 9.69
CA SER A 266 -8.27 -6.77 9.15
C SER A 266 -8.21 -6.08 7.79
N LEU A 267 -7.13 -5.34 7.55
CA LEU A 267 -6.81 -4.74 6.25
C LEU A 267 -5.75 -5.54 5.47
N GLY A 268 -5.53 -6.82 5.83
CA GLY A 268 -4.54 -7.67 5.17
C GLY A 268 -4.81 -7.82 3.66
N GLY A 269 -3.81 -7.53 2.83
CA GLY A 269 -3.95 -7.56 1.37
C GLY A 269 -4.73 -6.39 0.77
N GLY A 270 -5.16 -5.43 1.60
CA GLY A 270 -5.77 -4.18 1.15
C GLY A 270 -4.73 -3.17 0.68
N MET A 271 -5.22 -2.01 0.29
CA MET A 271 -4.41 -0.85 -0.05
C MET A 271 -4.88 0.38 0.73
N GLY A 272 -3.99 1.36 0.88
CA GLY A 272 -4.30 2.64 1.49
C GLY A 272 -3.61 3.79 0.80
N THR A 273 -4.21 4.96 0.90
CA THR A 273 -3.65 6.22 0.41
C THR A 273 -4.02 7.36 1.33
N SER A 274 -3.19 8.39 1.39
CA SER A 274 -3.58 9.66 2.00
C SER A 274 -4.74 10.28 1.21
N PHE A 275 -5.69 10.84 1.92
CA PHE A 275 -6.89 11.45 1.34
C PHE A 275 -7.22 12.75 2.08
N GLY A 276 -7.16 13.88 1.38
CA GLY A 276 -7.35 15.18 2.01
C GLY A 276 -6.36 15.46 3.15
N GLU A 277 -6.74 16.35 4.06
CA GLU A 277 -5.94 16.68 5.24
C GLU A 277 -6.25 15.73 6.41
N GLY A 278 -5.24 15.00 6.89
CA GLY A 278 -5.33 14.15 8.08
C GLY A 278 -6.19 12.90 7.94
N MET A 279 -6.55 12.49 6.71
CA MET A 279 -7.35 11.29 6.47
C MET A 279 -6.58 10.25 5.65
N ILE A 280 -6.92 9.00 5.88
CA ILE A 280 -6.40 7.86 5.13
C ILE A 280 -7.59 7.07 4.60
N LEU A 281 -7.60 6.84 3.30
CA LEU A 281 -8.58 5.97 2.64
C LEU A 281 -7.94 4.58 2.50
N CYS A 282 -8.62 3.57 3.03
CA CYS A 282 -8.25 2.17 2.84
C CYS A 282 -9.33 1.46 2.02
N ALA A 283 -8.91 0.54 1.16
CA ALA A 283 -9.82 -0.23 0.32
C ALA A 283 -9.31 -1.65 0.11
N GLY A 284 -10.24 -2.60 -0.08
CA GLY A 284 -9.93 -4.01 -0.26
C GLY A 284 -9.49 -4.69 1.04
N GLY A 285 -8.79 -5.78 0.88
CA GLY A 285 -8.38 -6.66 1.98
C GLY A 285 -9.15 -7.96 1.99
N VAL A 286 -8.72 -8.87 2.84
CA VAL A 286 -9.29 -10.21 2.97
C VAL A 286 -10.08 -10.30 4.25
N ASP A 287 -11.32 -10.78 4.13
CA ASP A 287 -12.16 -11.12 5.28
C ASP A 287 -11.53 -12.24 6.11
N LYS A 288 -11.56 -12.08 7.44
CA LYS A 288 -10.98 -13.03 8.40
C LYS A 288 -11.53 -14.44 8.24
N ASP A 289 -12.84 -14.56 8.02
CA ASP A 289 -13.53 -15.85 7.93
C ASP A 289 -13.20 -16.58 6.64
N ILE A 290 -12.90 -15.83 5.58
CA ILE A 290 -12.45 -16.39 4.29
C ILE A 290 -10.98 -16.79 4.37
N PHE A 291 -10.15 -15.98 5.00
CA PHE A 291 -8.70 -16.19 5.05
C PHE A 291 -8.28 -17.39 5.91
N LEU A 292 -8.99 -17.63 7.03
CA LEU A 292 -8.65 -18.69 7.98
C LEU A 292 -9.32 -20.04 7.65
N LYS A 293 -10.08 -20.14 6.57
CA LYS A 293 -10.64 -21.39 6.03
C LYS A 293 -9.66 -22.09 5.11
#